data_1dc7b3b3b38134ffc974238b8eec9728
#
_entry.id   1dc7b3b3b38134ffc974238b8eec9728
#
_cell.length_a   1.000
_cell.length_b   1.000
_cell.length_c   1.000
_cell.angle_alpha   90.00
_cell.angle_beta   90.00
_cell.angle_gamma   90.00
#
_symmetry.space_group_name_H-M   'P 1'
#
loop_
_entity.id
_entity.type
_entity.pdbx_description
1 polymer ?
#
loop_
_entity_poly.entity_id
_entity_poly.type
_entity_poly.pdbx_seq_one_letter_code
_entity_poly.pdbx_strand_id
1 'polypeptide(L)'
;MTIPRRTVLSGGLALSLFASRQVVAAEKVSIGQATPALSFLPLWAARAYQTFGAVGLELNWAAIPGGDPAALAALDAGDIDLAAVGSDTALAAISKGQPFVMVYSLLSKMSLQVVVSGPLLKRTGVTPHDPLVKRIDALKGAIVGVSAVGGTQDRVARWIAAQGGLDPKTGIQVAMVGPPPAIQAALENARIDAFVLSPPESGVAAAGGYGTLLIDPDADFRQLHGLPNLVLVARHDPDAAAAKRIGGAIAAMQQGAAKVIANPNDAADRIQAAFFTRIGQPIMRAAVHSMLDGLTGGGRFSAANIAVLTRFSAESGTPVPDTKDYWTNRFIAS
;
A
#
# COMPACT_ATOMS: atom_id res chain seq x y z
N MET A 1 -0.36 -96.28 -7.43
CA MET A 1 0.76 -95.40 -7.20
C MET A 1 0.60 -94.22 -8.10
N THR A 2 0.02 -93.12 -7.58
CA THR A 2 -0.50 -91.97 -8.35
C THR A 2 0.30 -90.73 -7.92
N ILE A 3 0.89 -90.04 -8.92
CA ILE A 3 1.69 -88.84 -8.75
C ILE A 3 0.77 -87.64 -8.91
N PRO A 4 0.76 -86.62 -8.00
CA PRO A 4 -0.12 -85.47 -8.14
C PRO A 4 0.52 -84.39 -9.02
N ARG A 5 -0.35 -83.75 -9.81
CA ARG A 5 -0.05 -82.60 -10.70
C ARG A 5 0.24 -81.32 -9.90
N ARG A 6 1.34 -80.65 -10.24
CA ARG A 6 1.69 -79.30 -9.75
C ARG A 6 0.85 -78.24 -10.47
N THR A 7 0.12 -77.49 -9.71
CA THR A 7 -0.59 -76.27 -10.17
C THR A 7 0.38 -75.08 -10.20
N VAL A 8 0.59 -74.51 -11.38
CA VAL A 8 1.36 -73.26 -11.56
C VAL A 8 0.45 -72.07 -11.31
N LEU A 9 0.70 -71.30 -10.23
CA LEU A 9 0.04 -70.05 -9.96
C LEU A 9 0.78 -68.94 -10.74
N SER A 10 0.12 -68.40 -11.75
CA SER A 10 0.54 -67.18 -12.48
C SER A 10 0.27 -65.97 -11.64
N GLY A 11 1.31 -65.43 -10.99
CA GLY A 11 1.26 -64.16 -10.28
C GLY A 11 1.34 -62.98 -11.28
N GLY A 12 0.23 -62.31 -11.47
CA GLY A 12 0.18 -61.05 -12.22
C GLY A 12 0.84 -59.93 -11.44
N LEU A 13 1.96 -59.39 -11.94
CA LEU A 13 2.57 -58.14 -11.44
C LEU A 13 1.67 -56.98 -11.89
N ALA A 14 0.91 -56.41 -10.95
CA ALA A 14 0.27 -55.10 -11.13
C ALA A 14 1.34 -54.02 -11.01
N LEU A 15 1.80 -53.46 -12.13
CA LEU A 15 2.61 -52.22 -12.13
C LEU A 15 1.71 -51.05 -11.77
N SER A 16 1.72 -50.63 -10.53
CA SER A 16 1.17 -49.36 -10.09
C SER A 16 2.07 -48.23 -10.61
N LEU A 17 1.60 -47.58 -11.68
CA LEU A 17 2.16 -46.31 -12.16
C LEU A 17 1.90 -45.23 -11.10
N PHE A 18 2.84 -45.07 -10.17
CA PHE A 18 2.91 -43.84 -9.37
C PHE A 18 3.31 -42.70 -10.32
N ALA A 19 2.34 -41.97 -10.83
CA ALA A 19 2.57 -40.68 -11.45
C ALA A 19 3.20 -39.76 -10.37
N SER A 20 4.51 -39.66 -10.35
CA SER A 20 5.22 -38.69 -9.56
C SER A 20 4.76 -37.29 -10.03
N ARG A 21 3.83 -36.68 -9.28
CA ARG A 21 3.59 -35.23 -9.40
C ARG A 21 4.91 -34.57 -9.14
N GLN A 22 5.58 -34.10 -10.17
CA GLN A 22 6.67 -33.16 -10.02
C GLN A 22 6.11 -31.97 -9.24
N VAL A 23 6.52 -31.83 -7.99
CA VAL A 23 6.31 -30.62 -7.22
C VAL A 23 7.19 -29.57 -7.90
N VAL A 24 6.60 -28.82 -8.81
CA VAL A 24 7.27 -27.65 -9.37
C VAL A 24 7.49 -26.71 -8.18
N ALA A 25 8.75 -26.45 -7.85
CA ALA A 25 9.08 -25.49 -6.79
C ALA A 25 8.42 -24.17 -7.12
N ALA A 26 7.74 -23.59 -6.13
CA ALA A 26 7.06 -22.30 -6.32
C ALA A 26 8.09 -21.24 -6.73
N GLU A 27 7.76 -20.49 -7.76
CA GLU A 27 8.61 -19.41 -8.26
C GLU A 27 8.60 -18.25 -7.24
N LYS A 28 9.79 -17.73 -6.88
CA LYS A 28 9.89 -16.66 -5.88
C LYS A 28 9.61 -15.30 -6.51
N VAL A 29 8.82 -14.46 -5.80
CA VAL A 29 8.64 -13.06 -6.11
C VAL A 29 8.95 -12.21 -4.88
N SER A 30 9.82 -11.21 -5.03
CA SER A 30 10.21 -10.31 -3.95
C SER A 30 9.46 -8.99 -4.06
N ILE A 31 8.71 -8.62 -3.01
CA ILE A 31 7.97 -7.36 -2.93
C ILE A 31 8.45 -6.55 -1.74
N GLY A 32 9.04 -5.38 -2.01
CA GLY A 32 9.38 -4.39 -1.01
C GLY A 32 8.22 -3.43 -0.78
N GLN A 33 7.80 -3.27 0.47
CA GLN A 33 6.76 -2.32 0.87
C GLN A 33 7.39 -1.16 1.63
N ALA A 34 7.13 0.07 1.20
CA ALA A 34 7.75 1.28 1.76
C ALA A 34 7.47 1.47 3.26
N THR A 35 6.27 1.14 3.70
CA THR A 35 5.82 1.21 5.10
C THR A 35 4.84 0.09 5.38
N PRO A 36 4.85 -0.55 6.57
CA PRO A 36 3.88 -1.59 6.91
C PRO A 36 2.49 -1.00 7.23
N ALA A 37 1.96 -0.10 6.37
CA ALA A 37 0.66 0.52 6.51
C ALA A 37 -0.46 -0.37 5.96
N LEU A 38 -1.63 -0.36 6.61
CA LEU A 38 -2.80 -1.15 6.20
C LEU A 38 -3.32 -0.74 4.81
N SER A 39 -3.05 0.49 4.37
CA SER A 39 -3.49 1.01 3.06
C SER A 39 -2.95 0.24 1.84
N PHE A 40 -1.90 -0.57 2.01
CA PHE A 40 -1.50 -1.59 1.03
C PHE A 40 -2.42 -2.82 1.08
N LEU A 41 -3.70 -2.61 1.23
CA LEU A 41 -4.72 -3.59 1.60
C LEU A 41 -4.75 -4.83 0.69
N PRO A 42 -4.64 -4.76 -0.66
CA PRO A 42 -4.58 -5.95 -1.51
C PRO A 42 -3.39 -6.87 -1.20
N LEU A 43 -2.23 -6.30 -0.85
CA LEU A 43 -1.05 -7.07 -0.49
C LEU A 43 -1.22 -7.77 0.87
N TRP A 44 -1.78 -7.08 1.87
CA TRP A 44 -2.07 -7.69 3.17
C TRP A 44 -3.12 -8.79 3.05
N ALA A 45 -4.17 -8.58 2.26
CA ALA A 45 -5.18 -9.59 2.00
C ALA A 45 -4.59 -10.80 1.27
N ALA A 46 -3.77 -10.58 0.23
CA ALA A 46 -3.11 -11.67 -0.49
C ALA A 46 -2.24 -12.54 0.44
N ARG A 47 -1.59 -11.92 1.41
CA ARG A 47 -0.81 -12.62 2.45
C ARG A 47 -1.71 -13.38 3.43
N ALA A 48 -2.74 -12.72 3.96
CA ALA A 48 -3.66 -13.33 4.92
C ALA A 48 -4.45 -14.52 4.36
N TYR A 49 -4.80 -14.46 3.08
CA TYR A 49 -5.51 -15.53 2.36
C TYR A 49 -4.60 -16.47 1.57
N GLN A 50 -3.27 -16.27 1.63
CA GLN A 50 -2.25 -17.09 0.97
C GLN A 50 -2.46 -17.22 -0.55
N THR A 51 -2.97 -16.17 -1.21
CA THR A 51 -3.32 -16.20 -2.64
C THR A 51 -2.08 -16.27 -3.55
N PHE A 52 -0.89 -15.92 -3.07
CA PHE A 52 0.36 -16.12 -3.82
C PHE A 52 0.61 -17.61 -4.08
N GLY A 53 0.40 -18.47 -3.09
CA GLY A 53 0.53 -19.92 -3.28
C GLY A 53 -0.50 -20.48 -4.27
N ALA A 54 -1.70 -19.92 -4.33
CA ALA A 54 -2.74 -20.32 -5.27
C ALA A 54 -2.36 -20.04 -6.74
N VAL A 55 -1.46 -19.10 -7.00
CA VAL A 55 -0.93 -18.79 -8.34
C VAL A 55 0.47 -19.37 -8.59
N GLY A 56 0.96 -20.27 -7.71
CA GLY A 56 2.25 -20.93 -7.85
C GLY A 56 3.47 -20.07 -7.48
N LEU A 57 3.26 -18.98 -6.73
CA LEU A 57 4.32 -18.10 -6.26
C LEU A 57 4.59 -18.26 -4.76
N GLU A 58 5.86 -18.14 -4.39
CA GLU A 58 6.33 -17.93 -3.02
C GLU A 58 6.67 -16.45 -2.84
N LEU A 59 5.95 -15.76 -1.96
CA LEU A 59 6.19 -14.35 -1.68
C LEU A 59 7.34 -14.16 -0.69
N ASN A 60 8.39 -13.46 -1.12
CA ASN A 60 9.40 -12.85 -0.26
C ASN A 60 9.01 -11.38 -0.01
N TRP A 61 8.40 -11.09 1.14
CA TRP A 61 7.96 -9.74 1.50
C TRP A 61 8.91 -9.10 2.50
N ALA A 62 9.22 -7.83 2.30
CA ALA A 62 9.95 -7.01 3.25
C ALA A 62 9.34 -5.61 3.38
N ALA A 63 9.26 -5.10 4.62
CA ALA A 63 9.13 -3.66 4.84
C ALA A 63 10.52 -3.02 4.66
N ILE A 64 10.61 -2.00 3.81
CA ILE A 64 11.89 -1.35 3.50
C ILE A 64 12.04 -0.10 4.37
N PRO A 65 13.00 -0.09 5.32
CA PRO A 65 13.28 1.09 6.12
C PRO A 65 13.70 2.27 5.24
N GLY A 66 13.17 3.47 5.52
CA GLY A 66 13.45 4.67 4.72
C GLY A 66 12.33 5.03 3.73
N GLY A 67 11.22 4.29 3.74
CA GLY A 67 9.99 4.63 3.00
C GLY A 67 10.10 4.46 1.49
N ASP A 68 9.26 5.19 0.74
CA ASP A 68 9.15 5.08 -0.71
C ASP A 68 10.48 5.23 -1.45
N PRO A 69 11.35 6.22 -1.13
CA PRO A 69 12.63 6.38 -1.83
C PRO A 69 13.54 5.16 -1.68
N ALA A 70 13.58 4.57 -0.48
CA ALA A 70 14.42 3.39 -0.22
C ALA A 70 13.86 2.14 -0.91
N ALA A 71 12.53 1.97 -0.97
CA ALA A 71 11.91 0.87 -1.71
C ALA A 71 12.18 0.96 -3.22
N LEU A 72 12.14 2.16 -3.80
CA LEU A 72 12.50 2.38 -5.20
C LEU A 72 13.99 2.15 -5.46
N ALA A 73 14.87 2.52 -4.52
CA ALA A 73 16.30 2.23 -4.62
C ALA A 73 16.59 0.71 -4.59
N ALA A 74 15.89 -0.06 -3.74
CA ALA A 74 15.99 -1.51 -3.71
C ALA A 74 15.47 -2.16 -5.02
N LEU A 75 14.44 -1.59 -5.65
CA LEU A 75 13.97 -2.01 -6.97
C LEU A 75 15.01 -1.74 -8.06
N ASP A 76 15.65 -0.57 -8.03
CA ASP A 76 16.70 -0.20 -8.98
C ASP A 76 17.91 -1.13 -8.86
N ALA A 77 18.33 -1.42 -7.64
CA ALA A 77 19.43 -2.36 -7.35
C ALA A 77 19.12 -3.82 -7.74
N GLY A 78 17.84 -4.17 -7.93
CA GLY A 78 17.41 -5.55 -8.21
C GLY A 78 17.28 -6.44 -7.00
N ASP A 79 17.28 -5.86 -5.79
CA ASP A 79 17.09 -6.59 -4.53
C ASP A 79 15.63 -7.07 -4.38
N ILE A 80 14.70 -6.40 -5.04
CA ILE A 80 13.28 -6.76 -5.12
C ILE A 80 12.78 -6.74 -6.56
N ASP A 81 11.76 -7.55 -6.87
CA ASP A 81 11.09 -7.58 -8.17
C ASP A 81 10.09 -6.43 -8.33
N LEU A 82 9.43 -6.05 -7.23
CA LEU A 82 8.34 -5.09 -7.20
C LEU A 82 8.44 -4.19 -5.96
N ALA A 83 8.18 -2.89 -6.12
CA ALA A 83 8.07 -1.93 -5.04
C ALA A 83 6.62 -1.50 -4.84
N ALA A 84 6.09 -1.62 -3.61
CA ALA A 84 4.79 -1.10 -3.22
C ALA A 84 5.00 0.26 -2.54
N VAL A 85 4.64 1.34 -3.23
CA VAL A 85 4.98 2.74 -2.88
C VAL A 85 3.84 3.71 -3.22
N GLY A 86 3.98 4.97 -2.82
CA GLY A 86 3.13 6.06 -3.27
C GLY A 86 3.34 6.39 -4.74
N SER A 87 2.25 6.63 -5.46
CA SER A 87 2.29 6.88 -6.91
C SER A 87 3.03 8.17 -7.29
N ASP A 88 2.89 9.21 -6.49
CA ASP A 88 3.59 10.49 -6.67
C ASP A 88 5.10 10.36 -6.50
N THR A 89 5.56 9.51 -5.58
CA THR A 89 6.99 9.23 -5.40
C THR A 89 7.52 8.37 -6.55
N ALA A 90 6.73 7.39 -7.03
CA ALA A 90 7.07 6.63 -8.23
C ALA A 90 7.19 7.56 -9.44
N LEU A 91 6.20 8.45 -9.66
CA LEU A 91 6.21 9.42 -10.76
C LEU A 91 7.42 10.36 -10.68
N ALA A 92 7.78 10.82 -9.47
CA ALA A 92 8.96 11.66 -9.24
C ALA A 92 10.28 10.94 -9.60
N ALA A 93 10.38 9.65 -9.36
CA ALA A 93 11.55 8.85 -9.73
C ALA A 93 11.61 8.67 -11.25
N ILE A 94 10.48 8.34 -11.89
CA ILE A 94 10.38 8.18 -13.35
C ILE A 94 10.71 9.49 -14.06
N SER A 95 10.22 10.63 -13.58
CA SER A 95 10.52 11.94 -14.17
C SER A 95 12.00 12.32 -14.11
N LYS A 96 12.77 11.69 -13.22
CA LYS A 96 14.23 11.82 -13.12
C LYS A 96 14.98 10.80 -13.98
N GLY A 97 14.28 10.06 -14.83
CA GLY A 97 14.87 9.09 -15.75
C GLY A 97 15.05 7.69 -15.16
N GLN A 98 14.48 7.39 -13.99
CA GLN A 98 14.53 6.02 -13.48
C GLN A 98 13.68 5.09 -14.37
N PRO A 99 14.20 3.89 -14.73
CA PRO A 99 13.56 2.97 -15.66
C PRO A 99 12.44 2.16 -14.98
N PHE A 100 11.44 2.86 -14.45
CA PHE A 100 10.33 2.26 -13.72
C PHE A 100 9.00 2.43 -14.46
N VAL A 101 8.07 1.52 -14.16
CA VAL A 101 6.69 1.59 -14.65
C VAL A 101 5.72 1.18 -13.54
N MET A 102 4.63 1.92 -13.37
CA MET A 102 3.54 1.54 -12.48
C MET A 102 2.71 0.45 -13.16
N VAL A 103 2.52 -0.68 -12.48
CA VAL A 103 1.91 -1.89 -13.06
C VAL A 103 0.58 -2.29 -12.43
N TYR A 104 0.25 -1.73 -11.25
CA TYR A 104 -1.00 -2.05 -10.54
C TYR A 104 -1.32 -0.94 -9.53
N SER A 105 -2.59 -0.49 -9.48
CA SER A 105 -3.06 0.39 -8.42
C SER A 105 -3.51 -0.43 -7.21
N LEU A 106 -2.75 -0.34 -6.13
CA LEU A 106 -3.08 -1.01 -4.87
C LEU A 106 -4.26 -0.34 -4.16
N LEU A 107 -4.36 1.00 -4.27
CA LEU A 107 -5.46 1.77 -3.71
C LEU A 107 -5.69 3.03 -4.53
N SER A 108 -6.87 3.14 -5.16
CA SER A 108 -7.29 4.30 -5.96
C SER A 108 -8.10 5.30 -5.12
N LYS A 109 -7.56 5.65 -3.96
CA LYS A 109 -8.15 6.57 -2.99
C LYS A 109 -7.04 7.23 -2.16
N MET A 110 -7.12 8.53 -1.92
CA MET A 110 -6.24 9.19 -0.97
C MET A 110 -6.57 8.70 0.44
N SER A 111 -5.73 7.83 0.99
CA SER A 111 -5.95 7.24 2.33
C SER A 111 -5.22 7.98 3.45
N LEU A 112 -4.29 8.88 3.12
CA LEU A 112 -3.55 9.62 4.12
C LEU A 112 -4.44 10.65 4.81
N GLN A 113 -4.36 10.70 6.13
CA GLN A 113 -5.17 11.56 7.00
C GLN A 113 -4.28 12.39 7.90
N VAL A 114 -4.69 13.62 8.21
CA VAL A 114 -3.98 14.49 9.16
C VAL A 114 -4.62 14.36 10.53
N VAL A 115 -3.86 13.79 11.46
CA VAL A 115 -4.24 13.70 12.87
C VAL A 115 -3.41 14.68 13.68
N VAL A 116 -4.05 15.39 14.59
CA VAL A 116 -3.41 16.43 15.39
C VAL A 116 -3.48 16.13 16.88
N SER A 117 -2.53 16.63 17.63
CA SER A 117 -2.44 16.47 19.08
C SER A 117 -3.46 17.35 19.83
N GLY A 118 -3.84 16.93 21.04
CA GLY A 118 -4.67 17.73 21.94
C GLY A 118 -4.07 19.12 22.27
N PRO A 119 -2.75 19.24 22.51
CA PRO A 119 -2.08 20.54 22.68
C PRO A 119 -2.26 21.50 21.48
N LEU A 120 -2.17 20.99 20.22
CA LEU A 120 -2.41 21.83 19.04
C LEU A 120 -3.86 22.34 19.01
N LEU A 121 -4.83 21.46 19.23
CA LEU A 121 -6.25 21.85 19.26
C LEU A 121 -6.51 22.92 20.32
N LYS A 122 -5.93 22.78 21.53
CA LYS A 122 -6.06 23.77 22.60
C LYS A 122 -5.42 25.12 22.23
N ARG A 123 -4.23 25.11 21.60
CA ARG A 123 -3.51 26.30 21.21
C ARG A 123 -4.21 27.10 20.11
N THR A 124 -4.82 26.41 19.15
CA THR A 124 -5.45 27.02 17.96
C THR A 124 -6.95 27.24 18.11
N GLY A 125 -7.60 26.53 19.01
CA GLY A 125 -9.06 26.53 19.15
C GLY A 125 -9.80 25.93 17.96
N VAL A 126 -9.10 25.21 17.06
CA VAL A 126 -9.69 24.59 15.89
C VAL A 126 -10.41 23.28 16.26
N THR A 127 -11.46 22.97 15.52
CA THR A 127 -12.23 21.72 15.63
C THR A 127 -12.30 21.02 14.27
N PRO A 128 -12.58 19.69 14.20
CA PRO A 128 -12.79 18.98 12.94
C PRO A 128 -14.00 19.50 12.11
N HIS A 129 -14.91 20.24 12.74
CA HIS A 129 -16.11 20.78 12.08
C HIS A 129 -15.93 22.20 11.54
N ASP A 130 -14.79 22.81 11.79
CA ASP A 130 -14.46 24.12 11.23
C ASP A 130 -14.28 24.05 9.71
N PRO A 131 -14.44 25.16 8.98
CA PRO A 131 -14.12 25.22 7.56
C PRO A 131 -12.70 24.74 7.27
N LEU A 132 -12.52 24.04 6.13
CA LEU A 132 -11.24 23.42 5.77
C LEU A 132 -10.05 24.39 5.85
N VAL A 133 -10.22 25.62 5.34
CA VAL A 133 -9.14 26.64 5.38
C VAL A 133 -8.70 26.93 6.81
N LYS A 134 -9.62 27.01 7.77
CA LYS A 134 -9.29 27.20 9.20
C LYS A 134 -8.57 25.99 9.78
N ARG A 135 -8.99 24.78 9.37
CA ARG A 135 -8.34 23.53 9.80
C ARG A 135 -6.91 23.46 9.27
N ILE A 136 -6.65 23.90 8.04
CA ILE A 136 -5.31 23.94 7.47
C ILE A 136 -4.47 25.04 8.14
N ASP A 137 -5.03 26.23 8.38
CA ASP A 137 -4.31 27.34 9.03
C ASP A 137 -3.82 26.96 10.45
N ALA A 138 -4.55 26.09 11.14
CA ALA A 138 -4.13 25.57 12.44
C ALA A 138 -2.82 24.77 12.40
N LEU A 139 -2.40 24.29 11.21
CA LEU A 139 -1.13 23.60 11.01
C LEU A 139 0.05 24.57 10.84
N LYS A 140 -0.16 25.89 10.79
CA LYS A 140 0.89 26.87 10.62
C LYS A 140 1.96 26.76 11.71
N GLY A 141 3.22 26.48 11.28
CA GLY A 141 4.34 26.28 12.17
C GLY A 141 4.33 24.94 12.92
N ALA A 142 3.32 24.07 12.70
CA ALA A 142 3.23 22.77 13.36
C ALA A 142 4.33 21.81 12.91
N ILE A 143 4.80 20.98 13.85
CA ILE A 143 5.70 19.86 13.57
C ILE A 143 4.86 18.67 13.12
N VAL A 144 5.01 18.28 11.85
CA VAL A 144 4.26 17.19 11.21
C VAL A 144 5.17 15.97 11.05
N GLY A 145 4.85 14.89 11.76
CA GLY A 145 5.60 13.63 11.71
C GLY A 145 5.27 12.81 10.45
N VAL A 146 6.30 12.31 9.79
CA VAL A 146 6.23 11.44 8.62
C VAL A 146 7.23 10.29 8.72
N SER A 147 7.03 9.22 7.92
CA SER A 147 7.97 8.09 7.91
C SER A 147 9.26 8.41 7.18
N ALA A 148 9.20 9.22 6.12
CA ALA A 148 10.38 9.66 5.35
C ALA A 148 10.13 11.03 4.72
N VAL A 149 11.16 11.86 4.70
CA VAL A 149 11.17 13.12 3.94
C VAL A 149 11.31 12.80 2.45
N GLY A 150 10.56 13.50 1.61
CA GLY A 150 10.50 13.25 0.16
C GLY A 150 9.64 12.05 -0.24
N GLY A 151 9.01 11.35 0.72
CA GLY A 151 7.98 10.33 0.47
C GLY A 151 6.57 10.93 0.34
N THR A 152 5.60 10.08 0.03
CA THR A 152 4.21 10.49 -0.19
C THR A 152 3.61 11.26 1.00
N GLN A 153 3.89 10.85 2.23
CA GLN A 153 3.38 11.54 3.43
C GLN A 153 3.85 12.99 3.53
N ASP A 154 5.13 13.25 3.28
CA ASP A 154 5.72 14.60 3.25
C ASP A 154 5.08 15.45 2.14
N ARG A 155 4.94 14.90 0.92
CA ARG A 155 4.31 15.61 -0.19
C ARG A 155 2.86 15.97 0.08
N VAL A 156 2.09 15.03 0.63
CA VAL A 156 0.67 15.27 1.00
C VAL A 156 0.58 16.32 2.10
N ALA A 157 1.43 16.29 3.13
CA ALA A 157 1.44 17.30 4.18
C ALA A 157 1.67 18.72 3.61
N ARG A 158 2.68 18.86 2.73
CA ARG A 158 3.00 20.14 2.09
C ARG A 158 1.94 20.58 1.09
N TRP A 159 1.36 19.63 0.34
CA TRP A 159 0.26 19.93 -0.58
C TRP A 159 -0.97 20.45 0.20
N ILE A 160 -1.34 19.80 1.30
CA ILE A 160 -2.44 20.28 2.16
C ILE A 160 -2.15 21.70 2.68
N ALA A 161 -0.93 21.94 3.16
CA ALA A 161 -0.52 23.28 3.61
C ALA A 161 -0.70 24.33 2.51
N ALA A 162 -0.27 24.02 1.28
CA ALA A 162 -0.44 24.91 0.12
C ALA A 162 -1.90 25.16 -0.25
N GLN A 163 -2.79 24.15 -0.11
CA GLN A 163 -4.23 24.34 -0.37
C GLN A 163 -4.88 25.37 0.59
N GLY A 164 -4.31 25.55 1.79
CA GLY A 164 -4.72 26.59 2.75
C GLY A 164 -3.96 27.91 2.62
N GLY A 165 -3.08 28.04 1.60
CA GLY A 165 -2.28 29.26 1.40
C GLY A 165 -1.03 29.34 2.26
N LEU A 166 -0.65 28.28 2.97
CA LEU A 166 0.62 28.23 3.68
C LEU A 166 1.76 27.90 2.68
N ASP A 167 2.94 28.47 2.91
CA ASP A 167 4.11 28.10 2.12
C ASP A 167 4.46 26.62 2.33
N PRO A 168 4.49 25.79 1.28
CA PRO A 168 4.70 24.33 1.43
C PRO A 168 6.09 23.97 1.97
N LYS A 169 7.07 24.89 1.93
CA LYS A 169 8.42 24.64 2.44
C LYS A 169 8.61 25.09 3.87
N THR A 170 7.97 26.18 4.27
CA THR A 170 8.22 26.86 5.54
C THR A 170 6.97 26.98 6.42
N GLY A 171 5.77 26.82 5.88
CA GLY A 171 4.51 26.94 6.59
C GLY A 171 4.25 25.87 7.63
N ILE A 172 4.82 24.67 7.42
CA ILE A 172 4.86 23.54 8.37
C ILE A 172 6.28 23.02 8.52
N GLN A 173 6.58 22.34 9.64
CA GLN A 173 7.87 21.69 9.87
C GLN A 173 7.71 20.18 9.74
N VAL A 174 8.19 19.60 8.63
CA VAL A 174 8.12 18.15 8.45
C VAL A 174 9.27 17.48 9.16
N ALA A 175 8.96 16.54 10.07
CA ALA A 175 9.93 15.78 10.83
C ALA A 175 9.90 14.30 10.44
N MET A 176 11.04 13.73 10.05
CA MET A 176 11.18 12.29 9.88
C MET A 176 11.22 11.62 11.26
N VAL A 177 10.20 10.81 11.56
CA VAL A 177 10.08 10.11 12.85
C VAL A 177 10.32 8.60 12.70
N GLY A 178 9.95 8.04 11.54
CA GLY A 178 10.12 6.61 11.26
C GLY A 178 8.79 5.87 11.07
N PRO A 179 8.69 4.58 11.46
CA PRO A 179 7.51 3.78 11.21
C PRO A 179 6.28 4.25 12.04
N PRO A 180 5.04 3.90 11.64
CA PRO A 180 3.82 4.36 12.28
C PRO A 180 3.78 4.26 13.80
N PRO A 181 4.25 3.19 14.47
CA PRO A 181 4.28 3.14 15.93
C PRO A 181 5.14 4.22 16.58
N ALA A 182 6.26 4.60 15.95
CA ALA A 182 7.11 5.68 16.46
C ALA A 182 6.44 7.05 16.29
N ILE A 183 5.73 7.25 15.18
CA ILE A 183 4.95 8.48 14.92
C ILE A 183 3.81 8.62 15.94
N GLN A 184 3.09 7.52 16.23
CA GLN A 184 2.05 7.49 17.26
C GLN A 184 2.61 7.90 18.62
N ALA A 185 3.71 7.28 19.04
CA ALA A 185 4.37 7.62 20.31
C ALA A 185 4.87 9.07 20.35
N ALA A 186 5.33 9.61 19.21
CA ALA A 186 5.76 11.00 19.13
C ALA A 186 4.59 11.98 19.31
N LEU A 187 3.41 11.69 18.72
CA LEU A 187 2.21 12.49 18.90
C LEU A 187 1.69 12.42 20.35
N GLU A 188 1.59 11.21 20.90
CA GLU A 188 1.15 10.97 22.29
C GLU A 188 2.00 11.72 23.31
N ASN A 189 3.33 11.76 23.10
CA ASN A 189 4.28 12.47 23.95
C ASN A 189 4.50 13.94 23.55
N ALA A 190 3.64 14.51 22.70
CA ALA A 190 3.69 15.89 22.25
C ALA A 190 5.05 16.33 21.65
N ARG A 191 5.80 15.40 21.06
CA ARG A 191 7.05 15.67 20.33
C ARG A 191 6.80 16.16 18.91
N ILE A 192 5.61 15.85 18.37
CA ILE A 192 5.08 16.39 17.13
C ILE A 192 3.67 16.94 17.38
N ASP A 193 3.25 17.90 16.58
CA ASP A 193 1.92 18.50 16.67
C ASP A 193 0.87 17.72 15.87
N ALA A 194 1.30 17.10 14.78
CA ALA A 194 0.45 16.35 13.86
C ALA A 194 1.21 15.21 13.20
N PHE A 195 0.49 14.28 12.58
CA PHE A 195 1.05 13.31 11.65
C PHE A 195 0.19 13.16 10.40
N VAL A 196 0.78 12.59 9.34
CA VAL A 196 0.10 12.21 8.10
C VAL A 196 0.27 10.71 7.89
N LEU A 197 -0.76 9.94 8.24
CA LEU A 197 -0.78 8.47 8.13
C LEU A 197 -2.15 7.99 7.61
N SER A 198 -2.16 6.78 7.03
CA SER A 198 -3.41 6.12 6.63
C SER A 198 -4.11 5.46 7.82
N PRO A 199 -5.42 5.17 7.75
CA PRO A 199 -6.05 4.24 8.69
C PRO A 199 -5.25 2.92 8.80
N PRO A 200 -5.21 2.31 9.97
CA PRO A 200 -6.00 2.54 11.18
C PRO A 200 -5.45 3.61 12.13
N GLU A 201 -4.40 4.33 11.78
CA GLU A 201 -3.61 5.16 12.68
C GLU A 201 -4.43 6.31 13.32
N SER A 202 -5.37 6.90 12.58
CA SER A 202 -6.30 7.91 13.12
C SER A 202 -7.24 7.31 14.17
N GLY A 203 -7.74 6.11 13.94
CA GLY A 203 -8.57 5.38 14.91
C GLY A 203 -7.80 4.98 16.17
N VAL A 204 -6.52 4.59 16.03
CA VAL A 204 -5.64 4.28 17.17
C VAL A 204 -5.42 5.52 18.03
N ALA A 205 -5.07 6.65 17.42
CA ALA A 205 -4.84 7.91 18.14
C ALA A 205 -6.11 8.41 18.84
N ALA A 206 -7.26 8.29 18.19
CA ALA A 206 -8.56 8.67 18.77
C ALA A 206 -8.95 7.77 19.95
N ALA A 207 -8.79 6.44 19.81
CA ALA A 207 -9.06 5.50 20.88
C ALA A 207 -8.13 5.68 22.09
N GLY A 208 -6.87 6.07 21.83
CA GLY A 208 -5.90 6.43 22.86
C GLY A 208 -6.13 7.80 23.50
N GLY A 209 -7.03 8.62 22.95
CA GLY A 209 -7.37 9.96 23.48
C GLY A 209 -6.27 11.02 23.26
N TYR A 210 -5.21 10.73 22.50
CA TYR A 210 -4.09 11.66 22.29
C TYR A 210 -4.11 12.35 20.91
N GLY A 211 -4.95 11.90 19.98
CA GLY A 211 -5.04 12.49 18.65
C GLY A 211 -6.46 12.61 18.13
N THR A 212 -6.67 13.62 17.28
CA THR A 212 -7.96 13.89 16.62
C THR A 212 -7.75 14.00 15.13
N LEU A 213 -8.55 13.29 14.33
CA LEU A 213 -8.60 13.45 12.88
C LEU A 213 -9.07 14.87 12.56
N LEU A 214 -8.19 15.67 11.98
CA LEU A 214 -8.50 17.06 11.65
C LEU A 214 -8.82 17.24 10.16
N ILE A 215 -8.06 16.59 9.27
CA ILE A 215 -8.27 16.68 7.81
C ILE A 215 -8.26 15.25 7.23
N ASP A 216 -9.31 14.92 6.48
CA ASP A 216 -9.40 13.74 5.65
C ASP A 216 -9.38 14.17 4.18
N PRO A 217 -8.23 14.07 3.49
CA PRO A 217 -8.11 14.59 2.14
C PRO A 217 -9.08 13.98 1.12
N ASP A 218 -9.48 12.73 1.30
CA ASP A 218 -10.47 12.13 0.40
C ASP A 218 -11.85 12.75 0.56
N ALA A 219 -12.24 13.06 1.79
CA ALA A 219 -13.52 13.75 2.07
C ALA A 219 -13.46 15.25 1.79
N ASP A 220 -12.33 15.87 2.09
CA ASP A 220 -12.17 17.33 2.07
C ASP A 220 -11.80 17.88 0.68
N PHE A 221 -11.21 17.06 -0.22
CA PHE A 221 -10.70 17.51 -1.53
C PHE A 221 -11.22 16.64 -2.67
N ARG A 222 -12.36 16.99 -3.25
CA ARG A 222 -12.97 16.25 -4.36
C ARG A 222 -12.05 16.03 -5.56
N GLN A 223 -11.09 16.94 -5.79
CA GLN A 223 -10.11 16.82 -6.86
C GLN A 223 -9.17 15.61 -6.71
N LEU A 224 -9.12 14.98 -5.54
CA LEU A 224 -8.33 13.77 -5.29
C LEU A 224 -9.11 12.46 -5.53
N HIS A 225 -10.43 12.52 -5.77
CA HIS A 225 -11.21 11.32 -6.00
C HIS A 225 -10.67 10.53 -7.21
N GLY A 226 -10.44 9.24 -7.01
CA GLY A 226 -9.88 8.34 -8.02
C GLY A 226 -8.36 8.44 -8.18
N LEU A 227 -7.66 9.17 -7.31
CA LEU A 227 -6.20 9.17 -7.28
C LEU A 227 -5.68 7.74 -7.04
N PRO A 228 -4.86 7.14 -7.92
CA PRO A 228 -4.17 5.89 -7.66
C PRO A 228 -3.05 6.15 -6.63
N ASN A 229 -3.43 6.30 -5.35
CA ASN A 229 -2.55 6.79 -4.29
C ASN A 229 -1.38 5.84 -4.02
N LEU A 230 -1.65 4.52 -3.97
CA LEU A 230 -0.63 3.51 -3.75
C LEU A 230 -0.56 2.58 -4.96
N VAL A 231 0.65 2.32 -5.41
CA VAL A 231 0.90 1.55 -6.63
C VAL A 231 1.97 0.48 -6.42
N LEU A 232 1.92 -0.52 -7.28
CA LEU A 232 3.00 -1.45 -7.47
C LEU A 232 3.84 -0.97 -8.66
N VAL A 233 5.14 -0.92 -8.46
CA VAL A 233 6.13 -0.45 -9.44
C VAL A 233 7.07 -1.59 -9.79
N ALA A 234 7.36 -1.75 -11.08
CA ALA A 234 8.36 -2.67 -11.62
C ALA A 234 9.42 -1.92 -12.41
N ARG A 235 10.52 -2.57 -12.77
CA ARG A 235 11.42 -2.07 -13.81
C ARG A 235 10.71 -2.08 -15.16
N HIS A 236 11.03 -1.11 -16.03
CA HIS A 236 10.26 -0.82 -17.24
C HIS A 236 10.19 -2.00 -18.22
N ASP A 237 11.31 -2.65 -18.51
CA ASP A 237 11.42 -3.73 -19.48
C ASP A 237 11.83 -5.05 -18.81
N PRO A 238 10.90 -5.71 -18.07
CA PRO A 238 11.20 -7.00 -17.45
C PRO A 238 11.33 -8.07 -18.53
N ASP A 239 12.24 -9.01 -18.33
CA ASP A 239 12.30 -10.23 -19.15
C ASP A 239 11.03 -11.09 -19.00
N ALA A 240 10.89 -12.13 -19.81
CA ALA A 240 9.70 -12.97 -19.82
C ALA A 240 9.43 -13.65 -18.47
N ALA A 241 10.47 -14.04 -17.73
CA ALA A 241 10.33 -14.65 -16.41
C ALA A 241 9.87 -13.63 -15.37
N ALA A 242 10.47 -12.44 -15.34
CA ALA A 242 10.04 -11.34 -14.48
C ALA A 242 8.62 -10.89 -14.82
N ALA A 243 8.26 -10.77 -16.10
CA ALA A 243 6.91 -10.42 -16.56
C ALA A 243 5.87 -11.42 -16.04
N LYS A 244 6.18 -12.72 -16.07
CA LYS A 244 5.32 -13.78 -15.52
C LYS A 244 5.15 -13.64 -14.01
N ARG A 245 6.24 -13.40 -13.24
CA ARG A 245 6.19 -13.18 -11.80
C ARG A 245 5.35 -11.96 -11.44
N ILE A 246 5.53 -10.85 -12.17
CA ILE A 246 4.74 -9.61 -11.99
C ILE A 246 3.25 -9.90 -12.19
N GLY A 247 2.87 -10.54 -13.29
CA GLY A 247 1.48 -10.91 -13.58
C GLY A 247 0.88 -11.82 -12.50
N GLY A 248 1.63 -12.82 -12.05
CA GLY A 248 1.23 -13.71 -10.97
C GLY A 248 1.04 -12.97 -9.65
N ALA A 249 1.95 -12.05 -9.29
CA ALA A 249 1.84 -11.25 -8.08
C ALA A 249 0.60 -10.34 -8.11
N ILE A 250 0.32 -9.72 -9.26
CA ILE A 250 -0.89 -8.91 -9.46
C ILE A 250 -2.14 -9.77 -9.31
N ALA A 251 -2.18 -10.94 -9.96
CA ALA A 251 -3.32 -11.86 -9.84
C ALA A 251 -3.57 -12.32 -8.40
N ALA A 252 -2.51 -12.60 -7.63
CA ALA A 252 -2.62 -12.90 -6.21
C ALA A 252 -3.24 -11.74 -5.41
N MET A 253 -2.80 -10.51 -5.66
CA MET A 253 -3.35 -9.32 -5.00
C MET A 253 -4.79 -9.02 -5.41
N GLN A 254 -5.16 -9.24 -6.68
CA GLN A 254 -6.55 -9.13 -7.13
C GLN A 254 -7.46 -10.14 -6.43
N GLN A 255 -7.01 -11.40 -6.25
CA GLN A 255 -7.74 -12.39 -5.47
C GLN A 255 -7.89 -11.96 -4.01
N GLY A 256 -6.83 -11.40 -3.40
CA GLY A 256 -6.88 -10.85 -2.06
C GLY A 256 -7.89 -9.70 -1.94
N ALA A 257 -7.84 -8.73 -2.86
CA ALA A 257 -8.78 -7.61 -2.91
C ALA A 257 -10.24 -8.07 -3.08
N ALA A 258 -10.47 -9.07 -3.92
CA ALA A 258 -11.81 -9.66 -4.10
C ALA A 258 -12.36 -10.26 -2.79
N LYS A 259 -11.50 -10.89 -1.96
CA LYS A 259 -11.88 -11.38 -0.63
C LYS A 259 -12.27 -10.23 0.31
N VAL A 260 -11.52 -9.12 0.28
CA VAL A 260 -11.86 -7.92 1.07
C VAL A 260 -13.22 -7.36 0.67
N ILE A 261 -13.46 -7.19 -0.63
CA ILE A 261 -14.72 -6.65 -1.17
C ILE A 261 -15.90 -7.56 -0.81
N ALA A 262 -15.72 -8.88 -0.93
CA ALA A 262 -16.79 -9.86 -0.67
C ALA A 262 -17.16 -9.94 0.83
N ASN A 263 -16.19 -9.84 1.74
CA ASN A 263 -16.44 -9.89 3.18
C ASN A 263 -15.43 -9.01 3.94
N PRO A 264 -15.65 -7.69 4.04
CA PRO A 264 -14.72 -6.75 4.64
C PRO A 264 -14.39 -7.06 6.10
N ASN A 265 -15.36 -7.54 6.88
CA ASN A 265 -15.16 -7.84 8.29
C ASN A 265 -14.26 -9.06 8.48
N ASP A 266 -14.50 -10.18 7.74
CA ASP A 266 -13.63 -11.36 7.79
C ASP A 266 -12.20 -11.00 7.34
N ALA A 267 -12.07 -10.19 6.30
CA ALA A 267 -10.78 -9.73 5.82
C ALA A 267 -10.05 -8.88 6.87
N ALA A 268 -10.74 -7.93 7.51
CA ALA A 268 -10.19 -7.12 8.57
C ALA A 268 -9.70 -7.97 9.75
N ASP A 269 -10.51 -8.94 10.18
CA ASP A 269 -10.19 -9.83 11.31
C ASP A 269 -8.98 -10.73 11.00
N ARG A 270 -8.92 -11.31 9.80
CA ARG A 270 -7.77 -12.14 9.36
C ARG A 270 -6.48 -11.34 9.25
N ILE A 271 -6.54 -10.16 8.64
CA ILE A 271 -5.39 -9.26 8.50
C ILE A 271 -4.92 -8.80 9.88
N GLN A 272 -5.86 -8.42 10.76
CA GLN A 272 -5.57 -8.02 12.13
C GLN A 272 -4.88 -9.14 12.91
N ALA A 273 -5.45 -10.34 12.92
CA ALA A 273 -4.91 -11.49 13.65
C ALA A 273 -3.51 -11.91 13.16
N ALA A 274 -3.24 -11.75 11.86
CA ALA A 274 -1.96 -12.16 11.28
C ALA A 274 -0.85 -11.10 11.39
N PHE A 275 -1.19 -9.80 11.31
CA PHE A 275 -0.19 -8.75 11.09
C PHE A 275 -0.34 -7.52 11.99
N PHE A 276 -1.53 -7.26 12.54
CA PHE A 276 -1.83 -6.04 13.31
C PHE A 276 -2.41 -6.35 14.69
N THR A 277 -1.83 -7.33 15.38
CA THR A 277 -2.34 -7.92 16.63
C THR A 277 -2.54 -6.91 17.77
N ARG A 278 -1.85 -5.76 17.71
CA ARG A 278 -1.95 -4.69 18.71
C ARG A 278 -3.12 -3.73 18.49
N ILE A 279 -3.78 -3.83 17.33
CA ILE A 279 -4.88 -2.93 16.96
C ILE A 279 -6.21 -3.66 17.23
N GLY A 280 -7.14 -2.99 17.91
CA GLY A 280 -8.44 -3.57 18.22
C GLY A 280 -9.28 -3.86 16.98
N GLN A 281 -10.03 -4.96 16.97
CA GLN A 281 -10.89 -5.36 15.85
C GLN A 281 -11.84 -4.26 15.36
N PRO A 282 -12.52 -3.46 16.21
CA PRO A 282 -13.41 -2.41 15.72
C PRO A 282 -12.67 -1.35 14.90
N ILE A 283 -11.44 -0.99 15.31
CA ILE A 283 -10.60 -0.02 14.59
C ILE A 283 -10.16 -0.61 13.24
N MET A 284 -9.75 -1.88 13.21
CA MET A 284 -9.34 -2.55 11.98
C MET A 284 -10.50 -2.68 10.98
N ARG A 285 -11.69 -3.06 11.43
CA ARG A 285 -12.87 -3.15 10.58
C ARG A 285 -13.24 -1.78 10.02
N ALA A 286 -13.29 -0.73 10.85
CA ALA A 286 -13.54 0.64 10.39
C ALA A 286 -12.50 1.08 9.35
N ALA A 287 -11.21 0.79 9.57
CA ALA A 287 -10.14 1.12 8.64
C ALA A 287 -10.28 0.39 7.30
N VAL A 288 -10.60 -0.90 7.29
CA VAL A 288 -10.84 -1.65 6.05
C VAL A 288 -12.05 -1.09 5.31
N HIS A 289 -13.17 -0.86 6.03
CA HIS A 289 -14.37 -0.27 5.42
C HIS A 289 -14.11 1.09 4.77
N SER A 290 -13.29 1.95 5.38
CA SER A 290 -12.98 3.27 4.83
C SER A 290 -12.19 3.25 3.52
N MET A 291 -11.61 2.09 3.15
CA MET A 291 -10.78 1.94 1.95
C MET A 291 -11.44 1.13 0.83
N LEU A 292 -12.66 0.59 1.03
CA LEU A 292 -13.31 -0.33 0.07
C LEU A 292 -13.51 0.28 -1.32
N ASP A 293 -13.93 1.51 -1.39
CA ASP A 293 -14.15 2.24 -2.65
C ASP A 293 -12.86 2.44 -3.45
N GLY A 294 -11.72 2.52 -2.77
CA GLY A 294 -10.40 2.57 -3.40
C GLY A 294 -9.92 1.26 -4.02
N LEU A 295 -10.62 0.13 -3.78
CA LEU A 295 -10.31 -1.18 -4.37
C LEU A 295 -11.07 -1.47 -5.67
N THR A 296 -11.96 -0.57 -6.08
CA THR A 296 -12.75 -0.72 -7.30
C THR A 296 -11.87 -0.68 -8.56
N GLY A 297 -12.33 -1.32 -9.64
CA GLY A 297 -11.57 -1.34 -10.90
C GLY A 297 -10.45 -2.37 -11.00
N GLY A 298 -10.30 -3.28 -10.00
CA GLY A 298 -9.35 -4.39 -10.05
C GLY A 298 -7.89 -3.98 -10.17
N GLY A 299 -7.56 -2.76 -9.71
CA GLY A 299 -6.20 -2.19 -9.75
C GLY A 299 -5.75 -1.69 -11.12
N ARG A 300 -6.68 -1.57 -12.09
CA ARG A 300 -6.37 -1.02 -13.42
C ARG A 300 -6.22 0.48 -13.37
N PHE A 301 -5.26 0.99 -14.12
CA PHE A 301 -5.17 2.41 -14.42
C PHE A 301 -6.14 2.79 -15.53
N SER A 302 -6.73 3.98 -15.42
CA SER A 302 -7.51 4.63 -16.46
C SER A 302 -6.95 6.01 -16.77
N ALA A 303 -7.23 6.55 -17.95
CA ALA A 303 -6.83 7.90 -18.29
C ALA A 303 -7.33 8.94 -17.28
N ALA A 304 -8.53 8.71 -16.71
CA ALA A 304 -9.12 9.61 -15.73
C ALA A 304 -8.34 9.63 -14.40
N ASN A 305 -8.01 8.46 -13.83
CA ASN A 305 -7.26 8.42 -12.57
C ASN A 305 -5.79 8.83 -12.74
N ILE A 306 -5.18 8.56 -13.89
CA ILE A 306 -3.84 9.09 -14.22
C ILE A 306 -3.87 10.63 -14.35
N ALA A 307 -4.93 11.23 -14.90
CA ALA A 307 -5.07 12.68 -14.93
C ALA A 307 -5.18 13.30 -13.52
N VAL A 308 -5.82 12.60 -12.56
CA VAL A 308 -5.82 13.03 -11.15
C VAL A 308 -4.42 12.97 -10.57
N LEU A 309 -3.67 11.89 -10.80
CA LEU A 309 -2.28 11.74 -10.34
C LEU A 309 -1.37 12.84 -10.90
N THR A 310 -1.41 13.08 -12.20
CA THR A 310 -0.54 14.10 -12.82
C THR A 310 -0.84 15.51 -12.33
N ARG A 311 -2.13 15.84 -12.13
CA ARG A 311 -2.53 17.12 -11.53
C ARG A 311 -2.03 17.24 -10.09
N PHE A 312 -2.29 16.24 -9.24
CA PHE A 312 -1.81 16.21 -7.85
C PHE A 312 -0.28 16.36 -7.79
N SER A 313 0.44 15.63 -8.65
CA SER A 313 1.90 15.69 -8.71
C SER A 313 2.40 17.08 -9.10
N ALA A 314 1.79 17.70 -10.12
CA ALA A 314 2.14 19.06 -10.54
C ALA A 314 1.88 20.08 -9.43
N GLU A 315 0.72 20.02 -8.76
CA GLU A 315 0.37 20.88 -7.63
C GLU A 315 1.30 20.67 -6.42
N SER A 316 1.83 19.44 -6.24
CA SER A 316 2.80 19.11 -5.20
C SER A 316 4.26 19.46 -5.58
N GLY A 317 4.48 20.07 -6.75
CA GLY A 317 5.80 20.42 -7.25
C GLY A 317 6.61 19.19 -7.72
N THR A 318 5.94 18.08 -8.03
CA THR A 318 6.56 16.90 -8.61
C THR A 318 6.48 16.98 -10.14
N PRO A 319 7.61 16.91 -10.87
CA PRO A 319 7.60 16.87 -12.32
C PRO A 319 6.82 15.66 -12.83
N VAL A 320 6.05 15.86 -13.89
CA VAL A 320 5.36 14.78 -14.61
C VAL A 320 6.24 14.39 -15.79
N PRO A 321 6.48 13.08 -16.04
CA PRO A 321 7.27 12.65 -17.21
C PRO A 321 6.62 13.08 -18.52
N ASP A 322 7.45 13.47 -19.50
CA ASP A 322 7.01 13.83 -20.85
C ASP A 322 6.52 12.61 -21.64
N THR A 323 6.97 11.41 -21.29
CA THR A 323 6.56 10.14 -21.90
C THR A 323 5.25 9.65 -21.28
N LYS A 324 4.47 8.85 -22.05
CA LYS A 324 3.23 8.23 -21.57
C LYS A 324 3.45 6.82 -20.98
N ASP A 325 4.68 6.33 -20.96
CA ASP A 325 5.01 4.94 -20.67
C ASP A 325 5.30 4.67 -19.18
N TYR A 326 4.93 5.60 -18.30
CA TYR A 326 5.15 5.48 -16.86
C TYR A 326 4.10 4.61 -16.15
N TRP A 327 3.11 4.07 -16.86
CA TRP A 327 2.12 3.13 -16.35
C TRP A 327 1.67 2.14 -17.42
N THR A 328 1.21 0.97 -16.99
CA THR A 328 0.68 -0.06 -17.89
C THR A 328 -0.31 -1.00 -17.21
N ASN A 329 -1.27 -1.50 -17.96
CA ASN A 329 -2.16 -2.58 -17.52
C ASN A 329 -1.81 -3.96 -18.14
N ARG A 330 -0.67 -4.08 -18.82
CA ARG A 330 -0.32 -5.30 -19.60
C ARG A 330 -0.19 -6.56 -18.75
N PHE A 331 0.04 -6.41 -17.45
CA PHE A 331 0.18 -7.52 -16.52
C PHE A 331 -1.12 -7.88 -15.79
N ILE A 332 -2.19 -7.14 -16.01
CA ILE A 332 -3.51 -7.36 -15.41
C ILE A 332 -4.34 -8.18 -16.39
N ALA A 333 -4.77 -9.39 -15.97
CA ALA A 333 -5.64 -10.24 -16.80
C ALA A 333 -6.93 -9.51 -17.17
N SER A 334 -7.43 -9.81 -18.36
CA SER A 334 -8.67 -9.24 -18.90
C SER A 334 -9.89 -9.65 -18.11
#